data_2112ac46acccbeeec1e0be5e192ba96d
#
_entry.id   2112ac46acccbeeec1e0be5e192ba96d
#
_cell.length_a   1.000
_cell.length_b   1.000
_cell.length_c   1.000
_cell.angle_alpha   90.00
_cell.angle_beta   90.00
_cell.angle_gamma   90.00
#
_symmetry.space_group_name_H-M   'P 1'
#
loop_
_entity.id
_entity.type
_entity.pdbx_description
1 polymer ?
#
loop_
_entity_poly.entity_id
_entity_poly.type
_entity_poly.pdbx_seq_one_letter_code
_entity_poly.pdbx_strand_id
1 'polypeptide(L)'
;MKKKLILLLIVGASQHLQAQQIIERDPEIAGMVKEVSPDSLKSYISTLVAFGTRSTLSTQTDPRRGIGAARKWVLGKFLQFAKESNGRMTAFIDTTTLKPDGQRIDAPLVLGNVVATLKGTDAADDRVFIISGHLDNMRTNVMDRTGDAPGADDDGSGSSAVLECARIMSKHSFPATVIFVTVSGEEQGLFGSTFMANKAKAENMHIEAVLNNDIMGSNNSNETNIINNTQVRVFSEGLPYFELDKKAKMIRQLGLENDGISRQLARYVKEIGERYVDNLQVVMIYRNDRFLRGGDHTPYVENGFAGVRITEMNENFTRQHQDVRMENGIQYGDLLQHIDFEYLRKNTGLNLSNLANLAKAPARPEAVKIDVKELGNTTNLNWLPPKSGKVKGYYVMMRETTSAFWQKKIFTEKQEISLPYSKDNYFFAVQSVGHAGNESLPVVPEVSR
;
A
#
# COMPACT_ATOMS: atom_id res chain seq x y z
N MET A 1 -42.10 5.32 -70.83
CA MET A 1 -41.19 5.97 -69.85
C MET A 1 -41.16 5.09 -68.58
N LYS A 2 -40.08 4.30 -68.38
CA LYS A 2 -39.90 3.44 -67.23
C LYS A 2 -39.07 4.20 -66.15
N LYS A 3 -39.71 4.55 -65.00
CA LYS A 3 -39.01 5.13 -63.86
C LYS A 3 -38.24 4.03 -63.14
N LYS A 4 -36.90 4.10 -63.14
CA LYS A 4 -36.04 3.26 -62.30
C LYS A 4 -35.99 3.87 -60.88
N LEU A 5 -36.48 3.12 -59.90
CA LEU A 5 -36.36 3.43 -58.49
C LEU A 5 -35.00 2.96 -58.01
N ILE A 6 -34.11 3.91 -57.66
CA ILE A 6 -32.81 3.61 -57.05
C ILE A 6 -33.05 3.49 -55.54
N LEU A 7 -32.92 2.29 -55.01
CA LEU A 7 -32.97 2.01 -53.58
C LEU A 7 -31.57 2.25 -52.98
N LEU A 8 -31.39 3.36 -52.25
CA LEU A 8 -30.16 3.67 -51.56
C LEU A 8 -30.13 2.83 -50.27
N LEU A 9 -29.31 1.78 -50.23
CA LEU A 9 -29.00 1.07 -48.99
C LEU A 9 -28.07 1.93 -48.14
N ILE A 10 -28.59 2.55 -47.09
CA ILE A 10 -27.78 3.19 -46.06
C ILE A 10 -27.28 2.04 -45.13
N VAL A 11 -26.05 1.62 -45.37
CA VAL A 11 -25.32 0.78 -44.40
C VAL A 11 -24.95 1.68 -43.24
N GLY A 12 -25.76 1.70 -42.22
CA GLY A 12 -25.46 2.34 -40.95
C GLY A 12 -24.31 1.60 -40.28
N ALA A 13 -23.10 2.14 -40.37
CA ALA A 13 -22.02 1.74 -39.50
C ALA A 13 -22.43 2.10 -38.04
N SER A 14 -22.98 1.14 -37.33
CA SER A 14 -23.15 1.25 -35.87
C SER A 14 -21.77 1.38 -35.28
N GLN A 15 -21.31 2.60 -35.04
CA GLN A 15 -20.24 2.84 -34.10
C GLN A 15 -20.78 2.38 -32.75
N HIS A 16 -20.34 1.23 -32.28
CA HIS A 16 -20.51 0.83 -30.89
C HIS A 16 -19.73 1.85 -30.05
N LEU A 17 -20.42 2.89 -29.61
CA LEU A 17 -19.99 3.69 -28.47
C LEU A 17 -19.84 2.71 -27.31
N GLN A 18 -18.63 2.23 -27.06
CA GLN A 18 -18.35 1.50 -25.83
C GLN A 18 -18.59 2.49 -24.69
N ALA A 19 -19.78 2.42 -24.08
CA ALA A 19 -20.08 3.15 -22.88
C ALA A 19 -19.01 2.80 -21.84
N GLN A 20 -18.47 3.80 -21.17
CA GLN A 20 -17.56 3.56 -20.06
C GLN A 20 -18.26 2.64 -19.05
N GLN A 21 -17.66 1.50 -18.74
CA GLN A 21 -18.27 0.55 -17.83
C GLN A 21 -18.38 1.17 -16.43
N ILE A 22 -19.53 1.04 -15.80
CA ILE A 22 -19.73 1.43 -14.42
C ILE A 22 -18.94 0.45 -13.56
N ILE A 23 -18.00 0.94 -12.78
CA ILE A 23 -17.24 0.18 -11.80
C ILE A 23 -17.97 0.29 -10.47
N GLU A 24 -18.56 -0.82 -10.02
CA GLU A 24 -19.30 -0.88 -8.77
C GLU A 24 -18.35 -1.11 -7.58
N ARG A 25 -18.79 -0.68 -6.38
CA ARG A 25 -18.12 -1.02 -5.12
C ARG A 25 -18.53 -2.46 -4.74
N ASP A 26 -17.55 -3.29 -4.34
CA ASP A 26 -17.84 -4.56 -3.67
C ASP A 26 -18.52 -4.25 -2.32
N PRO A 27 -19.77 -4.71 -2.09
CA PRO A 27 -20.51 -4.38 -0.88
C PRO A 27 -19.86 -4.92 0.40
N GLU A 28 -19.13 -6.04 0.32
CA GLU A 28 -18.40 -6.59 1.45
C GLU A 28 -17.24 -5.65 1.85
N ILE A 29 -16.45 -5.19 0.89
CA ILE A 29 -15.37 -4.23 1.15
C ILE A 29 -15.93 -2.91 1.68
N ALA A 30 -17.04 -2.42 1.10
CA ALA A 30 -17.70 -1.21 1.59
C ALA A 30 -18.22 -1.38 3.03
N GLY A 31 -18.67 -2.58 3.39
CA GLY A 31 -19.03 -2.96 4.76
C GLY A 31 -17.83 -2.89 5.70
N MET A 32 -16.71 -3.54 5.32
CA MET A 32 -15.47 -3.54 6.10
C MET A 32 -14.95 -2.11 6.35
N VAL A 33 -14.96 -1.23 5.33
CA VAL A 33 -14.51 0.17 5.47
C VAL A 33 -15.37 0.94 6.46
N LYS A 34 -16.67 0.65 6.55
CA LYS A 34 -17.57 1.25 7.54
C LYS A 34 -17.33 0.76 8.97
N GLU A 35 -16.72 -0.42 9.13
CA GLU A 35 -16.36 -0.96 10.46
C GLU A 35 -15.12 -0.31 11.07
N VAL A 36 -14.35 0.49 10.30
CA VAL A 36 -13.18 1.20 10.83
C VAL A 36 -13.63 2.20 11.89
N SER A 37 -13.19 1.98 13.12
CA SER A 37 -13.67 2.72 14.31
C SER A 37 -12.64 3.74 14.81
N PRO A 38 -12.99 5.04 14.82
CA PRO A 38 -12.15 6.08 15.45
C PRO A 38 -11.87 5.79 16.93
N ASP A 39 -12.85 5.21 17.65
CA ASP A 39 -12.70 4.87 19.07
C ASP A 39 -11.71 3.72 19.27
N SER A 40 -11.71 2.71 18.39
CA SER A 40 -10.71 1.65 18.42
C SER A 40 -9.30 2.20 18.18
N LEU A 41 -9.13 3.02 17.15
CA LEU A 41 -7.86 3.68 16.82
C LEU A 41 -7.36 4.53 18.00
N LYS A 42 -8.24 5.32 18.60
CA LYS A 42 -7.93 6.12 19.81
C LYS A 42 -7.50 5.25 20.98
N SER A 43 -8.20 4.15 21.22
CA SER A 43 -7.86 3.20 22.29
C SER A 43 -6.49 2.57 22.08
N TYR A 44 -6.14 2.19 20.84
CA TYR A 44 -4.84 1.61 20.51
C TYR A 44 -3.72 2.62 20.73
N ILE A 45 -3.82 3.84 20.16
CA ILE A 45 -2.81 4.88 20.33
C ILE A 45 -2.68 5.27 21.80
N SER A 46 -3.78 5.44 22.53
CA SER A 46 -3.74 5.75 23.98
C SER A 46 -2.96 4.71 24.77
N THR A 47 -3.12 3.42 24.43
CA THR A 47 -2.36 2.36 25.08
C THR A 47 -0.88 2.38 24.69
N LEU A 48 -0.57 2.61 23.39
CA LEU A 48 0.80 2.71 22.91
C LEU A 48 1.55 3.87 23.59
N VAL A 49 0.91 5.03 23.72
CA VAL A 49 1.44 6.20 24.42
C VAL A 49 1.69 5.90 25.91
N ALA A 50 0.79 5.13 26.56
CA ALA A 50 0.90 4.80 27.98
C ALA A 50 2.13 3.95 28.34
N PHE A 51 2.82 3.33 27.38
CA PHE A 51 4.12 2.68 27.61
C PHE A 51 5.26 3.67 27.84
N GLY A 52 5.02 4.95 27.81
CA GLY A 52 5.97 6.04 28.07
C GLY A 52 7.03 6.23 27.01
N THR A 53 7.72 5.19 26.61
CA THR A 53 8.60 5.12 25.45
C THR A 53 8.46 3.76 24.78
N ARG A 54 8.63 3.73 23.47
CA ARG A 54 8.74 2.51 22.67
C ARG A 54 10.06 2.48 21.90
N SER A 55 11.03 3.32 22.31
CA SER A 55 12.35 3.29 21.66
C SER A 55 12.84 1.84 21.54
N THR A 56 13.35 1.48 20.38
CA THR A 56 13.92 0.14 20.13
C THR A 56 15.00 -0.22 21.14
N LEU A 57 15.72 0.78 21.66
CA LEU A 57 16.76 0.62 22.68
C LEU A 57 16.20 0.52 24.11
N SER A 58 14.91 0.77 24.32
CA SER A 58 14.29 0.78 25.65
C SER A 58 14.18 -0.63 26.25
N THR A 59 13.68 -0.71 27.50
CA THR A 59 13.56 -1.99 28.22
C THR A 59 12.74 -3.03 27.45
N GLN A 60 13.27 -4.26 27.43
CA GLN A 60 12.63 -5.42 26.80
C GLN A 60 11.79 -6.24 27.81
N THR A 61 12.00 -6.01 29.12
CA THR A 61 11.51 -6.89 30.19
C THR A 61 10.48 -6.24 31.09
N ASP A 62 10.46 -4.92 31.23
CA ASP A 62 9.44 -4.23 32.03
C ASP A 62 8.04 -4.50 31.42
N PRO A 63 7.06 -4.93 32.25
CA PRO A 63 5.73 -5.29 31.75
C PRO A 63 4.84 -4.07 31.43
N ARG A 64 5.21 -2.86 31.83
CA ARG A 64 4.40 -1.65 31.73
C ARG A 64 5.05 -0.54 30.91
N ARG A 65 6.35 -0.64 30.60
CA ARG A 65 7.11 0.40 29.91
C ARG A 65 8.01 -0.19 28.84
N GLY A 66 8.26 0.57 27.79
CA GLY A 66 9.24 0.25 26.76
C GLY A 66 8.72 -0.65 25.64
N ILE A 67 9.61 -0.90 24.69
CA ILE A 67 9.29 -1.66 23.48
C ILE A 67 8.87 -3.11 23.77
N GLY A 68 9.42 -3.72 24.83
CA GLY A 68 9.07 -5.08 25.20
C GLY A 68 7.61 -5.22 25.67
N ALA A 69 7.10 -4.23 26.43
CA ALA A 69 5.70 -4.19 26.84
C ALA A 69 4.77 -3.95 25.64
N ALA A 70 5.14 -3.01 24.77
CA ALA A 70 4.38 -2.70 23.57
C ALA A 70 4.26 -3.92 22.63
N ARG A 71 5.35 -4.63 22.35
CA ARG A 71 5.34 -5.87 21.54
C ARG A 71 4.42 -6.94 22.11
N LYS A 72 4.48 -7.17 23.42
CA LYS A 72 3.60 -8.16 24.08
C LYS A 72 2.13 -7.77 23.97
N TRP A 73 1.82 -6.48 24.11
CA TRP A 73 0.46 -5.99 24.01
C TRP A 73 -0.08 -6.13 22.58
N VAL A 74 0.70 -5.75 21.55
CA VAL A 74 0.32 -5.92 20.13
C VAL A 74 0.11 -7.40 19.82
N LEU A 75 1.02 -8.29 20.25
CA LEU A 75 0.85 -9.73 20.09
C LEU A 75 -0.46 -10.20 20.74
N GLY A 76 -0.77 -9.73 21.96
CA GLY A 76 -2.02 -10.04 22.64
C GLY A 76 -3.26 -9.61 21.83
N LYS A 77 -3.21 -8.45 21.16
CA LYS A 77 -4.27 -7.98 20.25
C LYS A 77 -4.42 -8.88 19.04
N PHE A 78 -3.34 -9.22 18.36
CA PHE A 78 -3.39 -10.13 17.21
C PHE A 78 -3.90 -11.52 17.60
N LEU A 79 -3.49 -12.05 18.74
CA LEU A 79 -4.00 -13.33 19.26
C LEU A 79 -5.49 -13.25 19.63
N GLN A 80 -5.97 -12.08 20.08
CA GLN A 80 -7.40 -11.86 20.29
C GLN A 80 -8.17 -11.91 18.97
N PHE A 81 -7.71 -11.21 17.93
CA PHE A 81 -8.32 -11.20 16.60
C PHE A 81 -8.26 -12.58 15.92
N ALA A 82 -7.19 -13.32 16.16
CA ALA A 82 -7.02 -14.68 15.65
C ALA A 82 -8.15 -15.63 16.09
N LYS A 83 -8.76 -15.41 17.26
CA LYS A 83 -9.90 -16.22 17.75
C LYS A 83 -11.14 -16.08 16.86
N GLU A 84 -11.29 -14.95 16.16
CA GLU A 84 -12.42 -14.67 15.27
C GLU A 84 -12.17 -15.16 13.82
N SER A 85 -10.97 -15.67 13.53
CA SER A 85 -10.53 -16.01 12.17
C SER A 85 -10.84 -17.46 11.75
N ASN A 86 -11.52 -18.23 12.55
CA ASN A 86 -11.74 -19.66 12.32
C ASN A 86 -10.43 -20.44 12.09
N GLY A 87 -9.39 -20.12 12.84
CA GLY A 87 -8.08 -20.77 12.79
C GLY A 87 -7.18 -20.35 11.63
N ARG A 88 -7.58 -19.36 10.81
CA ARG A 88 -6.78 -18.90 9.67
C ARG A 88 -5.71 -17.87 10.03
N MET A 89 -5.86 -17.17 11.15
CA MET A 89 -4.89 -16.19 11.59
C MET A 89 -3.96 -16.77 12.66
N THR A 90 -2.67 -16.57 12.48
CA THR A 90 -1.63 -16.86 13.46
C THR A 90 -0.86 -15.60 13.80
N ALA A 91 -0.29 -15.49 15.00
CA ALA A 91 0.51 -14.35 15.38
C ALA A 91 1.71 -14.77 16.25
N PHE A 92 2.85 -14.09 16.04
CA PHE A 92 4.09 -14.33 16.79
C PHE A 92 4.99 -13.09 16.74
N ILE A 93 6.05 -13.10 17.55
CA ILE A 93 7.13 -12.11 17.45
C ILE A 93 8.29 -12.74 16.67
N ASP A 94 8.58 -12.20 15.49
CA ASP A 94 9.72 -12.60 14.67
C ASP A 94 10.96 -11.83 15.11
N THR A 95 12.00 -12.53 15.55
CA THR A 95 13.14 -11.91 16.22
C THR A 95 14.45 -12.11 15.50
N THR A 96 15.34 -11.11 15.60
CA THR A 96 16.74 -11.20 15.22
C THR A 96 17.60 -10.46 16.24
N THR A 97 18.90 -10.72 16.26
CA THR A 97 19.83 -10.03 17.16
C THR A 97 20.65 -9.02 16.35
N LEU A 98 20.53 -7.76 16.72
CA LEU A 98 21.37 -6.68 16.20
C LEU A 98 22.69 -6.62 16.98
N LYS A 99 23.78 -6.40 16.27
CA LYS A 99 25.10 -6.13 16.85
C LYS A 99 25.32 -4.63 16.96
N PRO A 100 26.15 -4.18 17.89
CA PRO A 100 26.56 -2.78 17.93
C PRO A 100 27.13 -2.31 16.58
N ASP A 101 26.68 -1.16 16.11
CA ASP A 101 27.12 -0.54 14.84
C ASP A 101 27.97 0.71 15.05
N GLY A 102 28.17 1.12 16.32
CA GLY A 102 28.91 2.33 16.69
C GLY A 102 28.16 3.64 16.39
N GLN A 103 26.91 3.57 15.94
CA GLN A 103 26.08 4.75 15.60
C GLN A 103 24.77 4.75 16.36
N ARG A 104 23.85 3.83 16.05
CA ARG A 104 22.49 3.80 16.61
C ARG A 104 22.19 2.55 17.44
N ILE A 105 23.08 1.57 17.43
CA ILE A 105 23.05 0.37 18.27
C ILE A 105 24.37 0.33 19.06
N ASP A 106 24.30 0.55 20.37
CA ASP A 106 25.47 0.61 21.24
C ASP A 106 25.76 -0.68 22.02
N ALA A 107 24.79 -1.60 22.08
CA ALA A 107 24.91 -2.91 22.74
C ALA A 107 24.12 -3.97 21.94
N PRO A 108 24.46 -5.27 22.09
CA PRO A 108 23.67 -6.32 21.47
C PRO A 108 22.19 -6.23 21.89
N LEU A 109 21.29 -6.26 20.90
CA LEU A 109 19.86 -6.04 21.10
C LEU A 109 19.03 -7.09 20.38
N VAL A 110 18.01 -7.64 21.04
CA VAL A 110 17.01 -8.50 20.37
C VAL A 110 15.94 -7.59 19.76
N LEU A 111 15.98 -7.48 18.45
CA LEU A 111 14.92 -6.86 17.66
C LEU A 111 13.74 -7.82 17.53
N GLY A 112 12.49 -7.31 17.49
CA GLY A 112 11.31 -8.15 17.30
C GLY A 112 10.22 -7.42 16.54
N ASN A 113 9.80 -7.94 15.40
CA ASN A 113 8.60 -7.53 14.69
C ASN A 113 7.41 -8.35 15.19
N VAL A 114 6.27 -7.71 15.41
CA VAL A 114 5.05 -8.45 15.78
C VAL A 114 4.25 -8.71 14.49
N VAL A 115 4.14 -9.98 14.14
CA VAL A 115 3.59 -10.43 12.85
C VAL A 115 2.31 -11.21 13.09
N ALA A 116 1.25 -10.85 12.36
CA ALA A 116 0.03 -11.66 12.25
C ALA A 116 -0.19 -12.03 10.78
N THR A 117 -0.41 -13.31 10.51
CA THR A 117 -0.65 -13.83 9.17
C THR A 117 -2.07 -14.38 9.06
N LEU A 118 -2.89 -13.76 8.25
CA LEU A 118 -4.21 -14.27 7.85
C LEU A 118 -4.03 -15.08 6.57
N LYS A 119 -3.99 -16.41 6.72
CA LYS A 119 -3.77 -17.34 5.61
C LYS A 119 -4.91 -17.29 4.59
N GLY A 120 -4.57 -17.23 3.32
CA GLY A 120 -5.50 -17.32 2.21
C GLY A 120 -6.26 -18.64 2.18
N THR A 121 -7.46 -18.60 1.62
CA THR A 121 -8.35 -19.79 1.50
C THR A 121 -8.12 -20.59 0.22
N ASP A 122 -7.46 -20.00 -0.77
CA ASP A 122 -7.10 -20.69 -2.01
C ASP A 122 -5.66 -21.23 -1.91
N ALA A 123 -5.51 -22.53 -1.87
CA ALA A 123 -4.20 -23.18 -1.79
C ALA A 123 -3.33 -22.98 -3.06
N ALA A 124 -3.95 -22.60 -4.18
CA ALA A 124 -3.24 -22.30 -5.43
C ALA A 124 -2.78 -20.84 -5.49
N ASP A 125 -3.22 -19.99 -4.56
CA ASP A 125 -2.85 -18.58 -4.51
C ASP A 125 -1.72 -18.35 -3.48
N ASP A 126 -0.51 -18.22 -3.97
CA ASP A 126 0.70 -18.01 -3.16
C ASP A 126 1.00 -16.53 -2.90
N ARG A 127 0.14 -15.61 -3.37
CA ARG A 127 0.34 -14.17 -3.20
C ARG A 127 0.21 -13.75 -1.76
N VAL A 128 1.09 -12.82 -1.37
CA VAL A 128 1.12 -12.21 -0.03
C VAL A 128 1.01 -10.70 -0.16
N PHE A 129 0.11 -10.12 0.61
CA PHE A 129 -0.06 -8.67 0.75
C PHE A 129 0.31 -8.26 2.16
N ILE A 130 1.11 -7.22 2.32
CA ILE A 130 1.62 -6.76 3.62
C ILE A 130 1.09 -5.36 3.91
N ILE A 131 0.63 -5.15 5.14
CA ILE A 131 0.47 -3.83 5.75
C ILE A 131 1.43 -3.71 6.92
N SER A 132 2.18 -2.61 6.97
CA SER A 132 3.13 -2.32 8.05
C SER A 132 2.94 -0.92 8.63
N GLY A 133 3.34 -0.76 9.87
CA GLY A 133 3.63 0.46 10.57
C GLY A 133 4.72 0.17 11.60
N HIS A 134 5.50 1.16 12.04
CA HIS A 134 6.54 0.87 13.02
C HIS A 134 6.03 1.06 14.46
N LEU A 135 6.50 0.18 15.33
CA LEU A 135 6.08 0.17 16.72
C LEU A 135 6.93 1.08 17.59
N ASP A 136 8.20 1.20 17.23
CA ASP A 136 9.14 2.03 17.94
C ASP A 136 8.90 3.53 17.72
N ASN A 137 9.53 4.35 18.53
CA ASN A 137 9.54 5.79 18.48
C ASN A 137 10.86 6.33 19.01
N MET A 138 11.11 7.62 18.82
CA MET A 138 12.31 8.26 19.32
C MET A 138 12.04 9.61 19.95
N ARG A 139 12.98 10.08 20.73
CA ARG A 139 13.16 11.46 21.18
C ARG A 139 14.06 12.21 20.21
N THR A 140 14.25 13.51 20.44
CA THR A 140 15.23 14.32 19.72
C THR A 140 16.61 13.64 19.67
N ASN A 141 17.02 13.04 20.78
CA ASN A 141 18.19 12.15 20.80
C ASN A 141 17.72 10.69 20.62
N VAL A 142 17.98 10.11 19.45
CA VAL A 142 17.61 8.73 19.11
C VAL A 142 18.21 7.68 20.06
N MET A 143 19.31 8.01 20.75
CA MET A 143 19.95 7.13 21.74
C MET A 143 19.33 7.22 23.14
N ASP A 144 18.40 8.15 23.39
CA ASP A 144 17.70 8.22 24.66
C ASP A 144 16.62 7.13 24.74
N ARG A 145 16.94 6.11 25.50
CA ARG A 145 16.10 4.91 25.71
C ARG A 145 15.17 4.98 26.91
N THR A 146 15.25 6.04 27.72
CA THR A 146 14.61 6.14 29.03
C THR A 146 13.59 7.26 29.16
N GLY A 147 13.82 8.37 28.46
CA GLY A 147 12.91 9.51 28.46
C GLY A 147 11.56 9.20 27.82
N ASP A 148 10.54 9.96 28.18
CA ASP A 148 9.21 9.78 27.60
C ASP A 148 9.21 10.23 26.13
N ALA A 149 8.74 9.33 25.27
CA ALA A 149 8.49 9.53 23.87
C ALA A 149 7.10 8.97 23.55
N PRO A 150 6.04 9.78 23.57
CA PRO A 150 4.67 9.28 23.37
C PRO A 150 4.47 8.64 21.99
N GLY A 151 5.01 9.25 20.91
CA GLY A 151 4.94 8.71 19.55
C GLY A 151 3.50 8.41 19.14
N ALA A 152 2.59 9.37 19.32
CA ALA A 152 1.17 9.16 19.06
C ALA A 152 0.88 9.07 17.56
N ASP A 153 1.56 9.90 16.77
CA ASP A 153 1.48 9.92 15.32
C ASP A 153 2.61 9.12 14.69
N ASP A 154 3.82 9.34 15.14
CA ASP A 154 5.05 8.67 14.71
C ASP A 154 5.47 7.54 15.69
N ASP A 155 5.14 6.24 15.52
CA ASP A 155 4.17 5.79 14.55
C ASP A 155 3.05 4.98 15.25
N GLY A 156 2.48 5.61 16.30
CA GLY A 156 1.25 5.08 16.92
C GLY A 156 0.08 5.04 15.93
N SER A 157 0.04 5.99 14.97
CA SER A 157 -0.99 6.08 13.96
C SER A 157 -0.94 4.91 12.96
N GLY A 158 0.23 4.63 12.37
CA GLY A 158 0.39 3.50 11.45
C GLY A 158 0.24 2.15 12.15
N SER A 159 0.85 1.96 13.32
CA SER A 159 0.67 0.75 14.14
C SER A 159 -0.80 0.50 14.49
N SER A 160 -1.59 1.54 14.80
CA SER A 160 -3.02 1.39 15.08
C SER A 160 -3.84 1.05 13.84
N ALA A 161 -3.48 1.58 12.68
CA ALA A 161 -4.11 1.22 11.40
C ALA A 161 -3.87 -0.26 11.06
N VAL A 162 -2.66 -0.78 11.30
CA VAL A 162 -2.35 -2.21 11.14
C VAL A 162 -3.23 -3.07 12.04
N LEU A 163 -3.37 -2.70 13.33
CA LEU A 163 -4.23 -3.40 14.29
C LEU A 163 -5.70 -3.39 13.86
N GLU A 164 -6.21 -2.25 13.42
CA GLU A 164 -7.61 -2.10 13.02
C GLU A 164 -7.93 -2.88 11.74
N CYS A 165 -7.03 -2.85 10.75
CA CYS A 165 -7.14 -3.70 9.56
C CYS A 165 -7.15 -5.18 9.93
N ALA A 166 -6.26 -5.62 10.82
CA ALA A 166 -6.23 -7.00 11.30
C ALA A 166 -7.52 -7.41 12.02
N ARG A 167 -8.06 -6.52 12.90
CA ARG A 167 -9.32 -6.74 13.62
C ARG A 167 -10.49 -6.99 12.68
N ILE A 168 -10.60 -6.19 11.64
CA ILE A 168 -11.72 -6.30 10.68
C ILE A 168 -11.50 -7.50 9.76
N MET A 169 -10.34 -7.59 9.10
CA MET A 169 -10.09 -8.62 8.10
C MET A 169 -10.05 -10.04 8.67
N SER A 170 -9.70 -10.22 9.96
CA SER A 170 -9.73 -11.55 10.61
C SER A 170 -11.07 -12.26 10.54
N LYS A 171 -12.17 -11.52 10.46
CA LYS A 171 -13.54 -12.03 10.39
C LYS A 171 -13.96 -12.45 8.98
N HIS A 172 -13.21 -12.06 7.96
CA HIS A 172 -13.51 -12.28 6.55
C HIS A 172 -12.57 -13.30 5.91
N SER A 173 -12.96 -13.82 4.76
CA SER A 173 -12.19 -14.81 4.00
C SER A 173 -11.65 -14.20 2.71
N PHE A 174 -10.38 -14.42 2.45
CA PHE A 174 -9.70 -13.93 1.25
C PHE A 174 -8.98 -15.10 0.55
N PRO A 175 -9.00 -15.17 -0.79
CA PRO A 175 -8.19 -16.16 -1.53
C PRO A 175 -6.71 -16.08 -1.20
N ALA A 176 -6.13 -14.88 -1.25
CA ALA A 176 -4.70 -14.66 -0.99
C ALA A 176 -4.39 -14.40 0.49
N THR A 177 -3.13 -14.52 0.87
CA THR A 177 -2.63 -14.31 2.24
C THR A 177 -2.40 -12.82 2.53
N VAL A 178 -2.76 -12.38 3.74
CA VAL A 178 -2.48 -11.02 4.22
C VAL A 178 -1.63 -11.09 5.49
N ILE A 179 -0.57 -10.30 5.54
CA ILE A 179 0.32 -10.14 6.71
C ILE A 179 0.14 -8.74 7.27
N PHE A 180 -0.14 -8.69 8.56
CA PHE A 180 -0.20 -7.48 9.38
C PHE A 180 1.05 -7.45 10.25
N VAL A 181 1.85 -6.40 10.18
CA VAL A 181 3.09 -6.33 10.93
C VAL A 181 3.31 -4.97 11.55
N THR A 182 3.68 -4.96 12.84
CA THR A 182 4.31 -3.79 13.45
C THR A 182 5.79 -4.07 13.57
N VAL A 183 6.59 -3.29 12.83
CA VAL A 183 8.05 -3.46 12.79
C VAL A 183 8.71 -2.68 13.92
N SER A 184 9.94 -3.02 14.27
CA SER A 184 10.75 -2.30 15.24
C SER A 184 12.10 -1.92 14.64
N GLY A 185 12.72 -0.86 15.16
CA GLY A 185 14.02 -0.39 14.68
C GLY A 185 13.95 0.42 13.39
N GLU A 186 12.79 0.99 13.07
CA GLU A 186 12.65 1.99 12.00
C GLU A 186 13.54 3.19 12.32
N GLU A 187 13.37 3.75 13.50
CA GLU A 187 14.05 4.94 14.01
C GLU A 187 15.57 4.77 14.15
N GLN A 188 16.02 3.55 14.34
CA GLN A 188 17.43 3.21 14.36
C GLN A 188 18.03 2.95 12.98
N GLY A 189 17.24 2.83 11.93
CA GLY A 189 17.70 2.65 10.55
C GLY A 189 17.05 1.49 9.80
N LEU A 190 15.74 1.35 9.90
CA LEU A 190 14.92 0.38 9.14
C LEU A 190 15.28 -1.10 9.43
N PHE A 191 15.79 -1.40 10.63
CA PHE A 191 16.32 -2.75 10.90
C PHE A 191 15.25 -3.83 10.82
N GLY A 192 14.03 -3.56 11.31
CA GLY A 192 12.94 -4.55 11.31
C GLY A 192 12.41 -4.88 9.93
N SER A 193 12.18 -3.87 9.12
CA SER A 193 11.75 -4.04 7.73
C SER A 193 12.85 -4.64 6.85
N THR A 194 14.12 -4.25 7.07
CA THR A 194 15.27 -4.85 6.38
C THR A 194 15.38 -6.35 6.70
N PHE A 195 15.27 -6.71 7.98
CA PHE A 195 15.28 -8.12 8.38
C PHE A 195 14.16 -8.91 7.69
N MET A 196 12.94 -8.38 7.70
CA MET A 196 11.77 -9.05 7.12
C MET A 196 11.84 -9.13 5.59
N ALA A 197 12.25 -8.06 4.91
CA ALA A 197 12.39 -8.04 3.45
C ALA A 197 13.47 -9.01 2.95
N ASN A 198 14.63 -9.06 3.63
CA ASN A 198 15.70 -9.99 3.30
C ASN A 198 15.29 -11.45 3.51
N LYS A 199 14.58 -11.73 4.62
CA LYS A 199 14.03 -13.05 4.89
C LYS A 199 13.02 -13.46 3.81
N ALA A 200 12.08 -12.60 3.46
CA ALA A 200 11.10 -12.84 2.42
C ALA A 200 11.77 -13.13 1.05
N LYS A 201 12.83 -12.39 0.72
CA LYS A 201 13.59 -12.62 -0.50
C LYS A 201 14.31 -13.97 -0.48
N ALA A 202 14.95 -14.32 0.64
CA ALA A 202 15.66 -15.58 0.80
C ALA A 202 14.71 -16.80 0.75
N GLU A 203 13.51 -16.66 1.26
CA GLU A 203 12.45 -17.68 1.25
C GLU A 203 11.64 -17.71 -0.06
N ASN A 204 11.96 -16.84 -1.03
CA ASN A 204 11.22 -16.67 -2.29
C ASN A 204 9.73 -16.43 -2.09
N MET A 205 9.34 -15.67 -1.08
CA MET A 205 7.95 -15.30 -0.84
C MET A 205 7.41 -14.48 -2.01
N HIS A 206 6.17 -14.77 -2.44
CA HIS A 206 5.51 -14.01 -3.49
C HIS A 206 4.79 -12.79 -2.90
N ILE A 207 5.57 -11.80 -2.41
CA ILE A 207 5.01 -10.52 -1.93
C ILE A 207 4.64 -9.68 -3.14
N GLU A 208 3.35 -9.43 -3.31
CA GLU A 208 2.81 -8.68 -4.45
C GLU A 208 2.63 -7.19 -4.14
N ALA A 209 2.36 -6.84 -2.88
CA ALA A 209 2.28 -5.44 -2.44
C ALA A 209 2.61 -5.26 -0.96
N VAL A 210 3.28 -4.15 -0.64
CA VAL A 210 3.55 -3.67 0.72
C VAL A 210 2.98 -2.27 0.87
N LEU A 211 2.05 -2.10 1.82
CA LEU A 211 1.47 -0.82 2.21
C LEU A 211 2.10 -0.40 3.55
N ASN A 212 3.10 0.47 3.50
CA ASN A 212 3.74 0.99 4.70
C ASN A 212 3.05 2.28 5.15
N ASN A 213 2.73 2.34 6.42
CA ASN A 213 2.02 3.44 7.07
C ASN A 213 2.94 4.06 8.11
N ASP A 214 3.10 5.38 8.03
CA ASP A 214 4.01 6.08 8.91
C ASP A 214 3.60 7.55 8.94
N ILE A 215 3.19 8.05 10.11
CA ILE A 215 2.63 9.38 10.35
C ILE A 215 1.35 9.61 9.54
N MET A 216 0.22 9.14 10.06
CA MET A 216 -1.06 9.16 9.33
C MET A 216 -2.20 9.91 10.03
N GLY A 217 -1.95 10.49 11.21
CA GLY A 217 -3.01 10.94 12.09
C GLY A 217 -3.10 12.45 12.28
N SER A 218 -2.09 13.23 11.97
CA SER A 218 -2.12 14.68 12.14
C SER A 218 -2.65 15.38 10.88
N ASN A 219 -3.35 16.48 11.05
CA ASN A 219 -3.99 17.19 9.95
C ASN A 219 -3.45 18.60 9.70
N ASN A 220 -2.45 19.06 10.45
CA ASN A 220 -1.95 20.43 10.33
C ASN A 220 -0.42 20.51 10.30
N SER A 221 0.08 21.44 9.48
CA SER A 221 1.49 21.81 9.46
C SER A 221 1.80 22.91 10.50
N ASN A 222 3.06 22.98 10.94
CA ASN A 222 3.47 23.98 11.93
C ASN A 222 3.78 25.39 11.34
N GLU A 223 4.45 25.47 10.20
CA GLU A 223 4.94 26.75 9.67
C GLU A 223 3.92 27.47 8.78
N THR A 224 3.12 26.70 8.07
CA THR A 224 2.18 27.22 7.06
C THR A 224 0.76 27.34 7.58
N ASN A 225 0.45 26.81 8.76
CA ASN A 225 -0.90 26.73 9.35
C ASN A 225 -1.96 26.11 8.43
N ILE A 226 -1.52 25.23 7.51
CA ILE A 226 -2.43 24.49 6.63
C ILE A 226 -3.06 23.36 7.43
N ILE A 227 -4.39 23.29 7.41
CA ILE A 227 -5.17 22.16 7.94
C ILE A 227 -5.71 21.38 6.76
N ASN A 228 -5.43 20.07 6.70
CA ASN A 228 -5.90 19.21 5.64
C ASN A 228 -6.15 17.80 6.16
N ASN A 229 -7.41 17.38 6.16
CA ASN A 229 -7.84 16.03 6.51
C ASN A 229 -8.64 15.35 5.38
N THR A 230 -8.50 15.85 4.16
CA THR A 230 -9.15 15.34 2.95
C THR A 230 -8.20 14.83 1.91
N GLN A 231 -6.90 14.91 2.17
CA GLN A 231 -5.85 14.40 1.30
C GLN A 231 -4.86 13.55 2.08
N VAL A 232 -4.29 12.54 1.41
CA VAL A 232 -3.23 11.67 1.93
C VAL A 232 -2.16 11.50 0.87
N ARG A 233 -0.88 11.49 1.25
CA ARG A 233 0.22 11.27 0.32
C ARG A 233 0.52 9.78 0.18
N VAL A 234 0.81 9.37 -1.06
CA VAL A 234 1.35 8.03 -1.36
C VAL A 234 2.64 8.19 -2.14
N PHE A 235 3.75 7.88 -1.50
CA PHE A 235 5.08 7.90 -2.08
C PHE A 235 5.35 6.60 -2.82
N SER A 236 5.97 6.70 -3.99
CA SER A 236 6.32 5.53 -4.78
C SER A 236 7.50 5.79 -5.68
N GLU A 237 8.34 4.79 -5.85
CA GLU A 237 9.41 4.81 -6.83
C GLU A 237 8.89 4.56 -8.24
N GLY A 238 9.44 5.28 -9.23
CA GLY A 238 9.03 5.15 -10.64
C GLY A 238 9.79 4.05 -11.36
N LEU A 239 11.10 3.99 -11.11
CA LEU A 239 12.00 3.02 -11.72
C LEU A 239 12.04 1.73 -10.88
N PRO A 240 12.23 0.55 -11.50
CA PRO A 240 12.53 -0.65 -10.72
C PRO A 240 13.95 -0.51 -10.15
N TYR A 241 14.06 -0.58 -8.83
CA TYR A 241 15.35 -0.56 -8.14
C TYR A 241 16.19 -1.79 -8.54
N PHE A 242 15.53 -2.92 -8.59
CA PHE A 242 16.14 -4.21 -8.92
C PHE A 242 16.24 -4.40 -10.45
N GLU A 243 17.39 -4.83 -10.94
CA GLU A 243 17.70 -5.08 -12.36
C GLU A 243 17.62 -3.84 -13.28
N LEU A 244 17.73 -2.63 -12.75
CA LEU A 244 17.68 -1.40 -13.54
C LEU A 244 18.68 -1.43 -14.72
N ASP A 245 19.92 -1.85 -14.49
CA ASP A 245 20.98 -1.90 -15.53
C ASP A 245 20.59 -2.76 -16.73
N LYS A 246 19.90 -3.88 -16.50
CA LYS A 246 19.43 -4.78 -17.56
C LYS A 246 18.26 -4.21 -18.35
N LYS A 247 17.42 -3.40 -17.71
CA LYS A 247 16.17 -2.88 -18.28
C LYS A 247 16.25 -1.42 -18.72
N ALA A 248 17.30 -0.69 -18.36
CA ALA A 248 17.41 0.76 -18.57
C ALA A 248 17.17 1.18 -20.03
N LYS A 249 17.77 0.43 -20.99
CA LYS A 249 17.59 0.72 -22.42
C LYS A 249 16.12 0.59 -22.86
N MET A 250 15.44 -0.47 -22.42
CA MET A 250 14.03 -0.72 -22.76
C MET A 250 13.13 0.32 -22.09
N ILE A 251 13.33 0.59 -20.80
CA ILE A 251 12.58 1.61 -20.04
C ILE A 251 12.66 2.95 -20.77
N ARG A 252 13.87 3.39 -21.15
CA ARG A 252 14.08 4.64 -21.88
C ARG A 252 13.43 4.65 -23.26
N GLN A 253 13.49 3.55 -24.00
CA GLN A 253 12.90 3.47 -25.35
C GLN A 253 11.38 3.50 -25.33
N LEU A 254 10.76 2.99 -24.26
CA LEU A 254 9.31 2.88 -24.13
C LEU A 254 8.70 3.99 -23.27
N GLY A 255 9.53 4.87 -22.65
CA GLY A 255 9.07 5.95 -21.78
C GLY A 255 8.50 5.45 -20.45
N LEU A 256 8.97 4.32 -19.94
CA LEU A 256 8.43 3.64 -18.74
C LEU A 256 9.11 4.06 -17.42
N GLU A 257 9.75 5.23 -17.38
CA GLU A 257 10.46 5.74 -16.19
C GLU A 257 9.53 5.92 -14.97
N ASN A 258 8.23 6.03 -15.23
CA ASN A 258 7.19 6.18 -14.21
C ASN A 258 6.23 4.99 -14.14
N ASP A 259 6.66 3.81 -14.59
CA ASP A 259 5.79 2.64 -14.69
C ASP A 259 6.32 1.39 -13.97
N GLY A 260 7.27 1.57 -13.05
CA GLY A 260 7.73 0.51 -12.14
C GLY A 260 6.60 -0.02 -11.25
N ILE A 261 6.83 -1.20 -10.67
CA ILE A 261 5.81 -1.93 -9.92
C ILE A 261 5.25 -1.13 -8.71
N SER A 262 6.09 -0.39 -8.00
CA SER A 262 5.66 0.47 -6.88
C SER A 262 4.80 1.65 -7.37
N ARG A 263 5.10 2.21 -8.55
CA ARG A 263 4.28 3.27 -9.14
C ARG A 263 2.91 2.74 -9.61
N GLN A 264 2.85 1.51 -10.13
CA GLN A 264 1.57 0.87 -10.44
C GLN A 264 0.76 0.61 -9.18
N LEU A 265 1.42 0.19 -8.09
CA LEU A 265 0.77 0.04 -6.79
C LEU A 265 0.22 1.38 -6.27
N ALA A 266 0.96 2.49 -6.40
CA ALA A 266 0.47 3.81 -5.99
C ALA A 266 -0.76 4.26 -6.79
N ARG A 267 -0.79 4.04 -8.11
CA ARG A 267 -1.99 4.29 -8.94
C ARG A 267 -3.18 3.45 -8.49
N TYR A 268 -2.92 2.19 -8.16
CA TYR A 268 -3.93 1.28 -7.65
C TYR A 268 -4.47 1.76 -6.30
N VAL A 269 -3.58 2.12 -5.37
CA VAL A 269 -3.97 2.65 -4.04
C VAL A 269 -4.85 3.89 -4.19
N LYS A 270 -4.52 4.78 -5.13
CA LYS A 270 -5.36 5.95 -5.44
C LYS A 270 -6.74 5.53 -5.94
N GLU A 271 -6.79 4.69 -6.94
CA GLU A 271 -8.04 4.32 -7.59
C GLU A 271 -8.99 3.58 -6.64
N ILE A 272 -8.47 2.56 -5.95
CA ILE A 272 -9.28 1.77 -5.02
C ILE A 272 -9.62 2.57 -3.78
N GLY A 273 -8.65 3.27 -3.20
CA GLY A 273 -8.88 4.07 -2.00
C GLY A 273 -9.95 5.14 -2.18
N GLU A 274 -9.86 5.93 -3.25
CA GLU A 274 -10.86 6.95 -3.57
C GLU A 274 -12.23 6.37 -3.98
N ARG A 275 -12.27 5.11 -4.41
CA ARG A 275 -13.52 4.40 -4.69
C ARG A 275 -14.29 4.06 -3.42
N TYR A 276 -13.61 3.71 -2.33
CA TYR A 276 -14.25 3.20 -1.12
C TYR A 276 -14.28 4.19 0.05
N VAL A 277 -13.38 5.17 0.08
CA VAL A 277 -13.27 6.14 1.17
C VAL A 277 -13.78 7.49 0.69
N ASP A 278 -14.93 7.89 1.18
CA ASP A 278 -15.53 9.17 0.83
C ASP A 278 -14.75 10.33 1.48
N ASN A 279 -14.66 11.46 0.77
CA ASN A 279 -13.97 12.67 1.20
C ASN A 279 -12.49 12.45 1.57
N LEU A 280 -11.80 11.63 0.74
CA LEU A 280 -10.35 11.45 0.81
C LEU A 280 -9.78 11.40 -0.60
N GLN A 281 -8.79 12.24 -0.88
CA GLN A 281 -8.05 12.26 -2.13
C GLN A 281 -6.63 11.76 -1.91
N VAL A 282 -6.17 10.85 -2.74
CA VAL A 282 -4.79 10.37 -2.74
C VAL A 282 -3.93 11.26 -3.62
N VAL A 283 -2.92 11.87 -3.04
CA VAL A 283 -1.89 12.64 -3.72
C VAL A 283 -0.68 11.75 -3.94
N MET A 284 -0.47 11.32 -5.19
CA MET A 284 0.70 10.52 -5.55
C MET A 284 1.95 11.39 -5.58
N ILE A 285 2.95 11.02 -4.80
CA ILE A 285 4.24 11.68 -4.75
C ILE A 285 5.25 10.83 -5.53
N TYR A 286 5.81 11.40 -6.61
CA TYR A 286 6.76 10.72 -7.49
C TYR A 286 8.19 10.80 -6.91
N ARG A 287 8.31 10.28 -5.70
CA ARG A 287 9.56 10.08 -4.97
C ARG A 287 9.45 8.79 -4.20
N ASN A 288 10.56 8.15 -3.93
CA ASN A 288 10.66 7.00 -3.05
C ASN A 288 10.09 7.31 -1.65
N ASP A 289 10.54 8.44 -1.06
CA ASP A 289 10.08 8.95 0.24
C ASP A 289 10.21 10.49 0.27
N ARG A 290 10.00 11.08 1.46
CA ARG A 290 10.31 12.48 1.79
C ARG A 290 11.73 12.83 1.34
N PHE A 291 11.99 14.10 1.14
CA PHE A 291 13.27 14.56 0.57
C PHE A 291 14.47 14.06 1.40
N LEU A 292 15.31 13.21 0.79
CA LEU A 292 16.50 12.57 1.39
C LEU A 292 16.21 11.73 2.65
N ARG A 293 15.00 11.15 2.75
CA ARG A 293 14.59 10.23 3.82
C ARG A 293 14.17 8.88 3.25
N GLY A 294 13.90 7.92 4.11
CA GLY A 294 13.41 6.59 3.80
C GLY A 294 12.27 6.19 4.72
N GLY A 295 11.76 4.98 4.57
CA GLY A 295 10.74 4.36 5.40
C GLY A 295 10.74 2.85 5.18
N ASP A 296 9.93 2.13 5.94
CA ASP A 296 9.93 0.66 6.00
C ASP A 296 9.53 -0.05 4.69
N HIS A 297 8.98 0.65 3.71
CA HIS A 297 8.78 0.11 2.35
C HIS A 297 10.08 -0.01 1.56
N THR A 298 11.09 0.82 1.87
CA THR A 298 12.35 0.90 1.12
C THR A 298 13.09 -0.44 1.03
N PRO A 299 13.31 -1.21 2.11
CA PRO A 299 13.98 -2.50 2.03
C PRO A 299 13.24 -3.51 1.16
N TYR A 300 11.91 -3.45 1.09
CA TYR A 300 11.14 -4.31 0.19
C TYR A 300 11.33 -3.92 -1.28
N VAL A 301 11.31 -2.62 -1.60
CA VAL A 301 11.55 -2.11 -2.95
C VAL A 301 12.96 -2.48 -3.42
N GLU A 302 13.96 -2.36 -2.56
CA GLU A 302 15.35 -2.77 -2.83
C GLU A 302 15.49 -4.27 -3.09
N ASN A 303 14.63 -5.10 -2.49
CA ASN A 303 14.55 -6.54 -2.74
C ASN A 303 13.68 -6.93 -3.95
N GLY A 304 13.11 -5.95 -4.67
CA GLY A 304 12.33 -6.15 -5.89
C GLY A 304 10.84 -6.37 -5.67
N PHE A 305 10.32 -6.08 -4.47
CA PHE A 305 8.88 -6.11 -4.18
C PHE A 305 8.23 -4.74 -4.45
N ALA A 306 6.94 -4.71 -4.75
CA ALA A 306 6.20 -3.46 -4.84
C ALA A 306 5.92 -2.91 -3.44
N GLY A 307 6.32 -1.68 -3.17
CA GLY A 307 6.10 -1.03 -1.89
C GLY A 307 5.76 0.44 -2.05
N VAL A 308 4.88 0.94 -1.17
CA VAL A 308 4.52 2.37 -1.08
C VAL A 308 4.51 2.80 0.37
N ARG A 309 4.80 4.09 0.62
CA ARG A 309 4.54 4.73 1.90
C ARG A 309 3.28 5.58 1.81
N ILE A 310 2.38 5.38 2.78
CA ILE A 310 1.17 6.15 2.99
C ILE A 310 1.38 7.04 4.21
N THR A 311 1.18 8.35 4.07
CA THR A 311 1.44 9.32 5.14
C THR A 311 0.50 10.52 5.02
N GLU A 312 0.28 11.24 6.10
CA GLU A 312 -0.54 12.45 6.14
C GLU A 312 -0.10 13.51 5.13
N MET A 313 -1.00 14.43 4.79
CA MET A 313 -0.73 15.44 3.75
C MET A 313 0.32 16.46 4.19
N ASN A 314 0.29 16.89 5.43
CA ASN A 314 1.19 17.92 5.96
C ASN A 314 1.77 17.48 7.30
N GLU A 315 3.08 17.46 7.41
CA GLU A 315 3.78 17.09 8.63
C GLU A 315 3.95 18.31 9.58
N ASN A 316 4.01 18.03 10.87
CA ASN A 316 4.24 19.04 11.91
C ASN A 316 5.52 18.72 12.68
N PHE A 317 6.59 19.44 12.37
CA PHE A 317 7.93 19.22 12.92
C PHE A 317 8.14 19.73 14.36
N THR A 318 7.11 20.33 14.98
CA THR A 318 7.12 20.57 16.43
C THR A 318 6.70 19.33 17.22
N ARG A 319 6.23 18.28 16.54
CA ARG A 319 5.68 17.04 17.13
C ARG A 319 6.61 15.85 16.98
N GLN A 320 6.82 15.40 15.72
CA GLN A 320 7.61 14.21 15.44
C GLN A 320 9.08 14.40 15.88
N HIS A 321 9.68 13.38 16.47
CA HIS A 321 11.05 13.34 16.97
C HIS A 321 11.39 14.45 18.00
N GLN A 322 10.38 15.00 18.68
CA GLN A 322 10.57 16.06 19.65
C GLN A 322 10.40 15.57 21.08
N ASP A 323 11.29 16.06 21.96
CA ASP A 323 11.08 15.91 23.40
C ASP A 323 9.83 16.68 23.82
N VAL A 324 9.05 16.09 24.72
CA VAL A 324 7.85 16.72 25.24
C VAL A 324 8.26 17.92 26.12
N ARG A 325 7.91 19.12 25.66
CA ARG A 325 8.24 20.38 26.39
C ARG A 325 7.36 21.53 25.93
N MET A 326 7.25 22.52 26.78
CA MET A 326 6.76 23.86 26.41
C MET A 326 7.95 24.78 26.17
N GLU A 327 8.01 25.39 25.01
CA GLU A 327 9.07 26.34 24.66
C GLU A 327 8.49 27.49 23.86
N ASN A 328 8.70 28.72 24.31
CA ASN A 328 8.17 29.95 23.68
C ASN A 328 6.64 29.91 23.39
N GLY A 329 5.88 29.29 24.28
CA GLY A 329 4.43 29.14 24.14
C GLY A 329 3.99 28.05 23.17
N ILE A 330 4.93 27.26 22.60
CA ILE A 330 4.65 26.14 21.69
C ILE A 330 4.78 24.83 22.45
N GLN A 331 3.79 23.95 22.34
CA GLN A 331 3.87 22.59 22.82
C GLN A 331 4.61 21.73 21.81
N TYR A 332 5.78 21.23 22.20
CA TYR A 332 6.55 20.25 21.46
C TYR A 332 6.22 18.83 21.94
N GLY A 333 6.43 17.86 21.06
CA GLY A 333 6.25 16.43 21.33
C GLY A 333 5.06 15.83 20.61
N ASP A 334 5.18 14.56 20.31
CA ASP A 334 4.16 13.78 19.58
C ASP A 334 3.10 13.22 20.55
N LEU A 335 2.06 14.01 20.79
CA LEU A 335 1.05 13.80 21.81
C LEU A 335 -0.28 13.35 21.22
N LEU A 336 -1.02 12.53 21.96
CA LEU A 336 -2.35 12.00 21.60
C LEU A 336 -3.35 13.08 21.18
N GLN A 337 -3.29 14.27 21.80
CA GLN A 337 -4.19 15.39 21.51
C GLN A 337 -4.04 15.99 20.10
N HIS A 338 -2.99 15.64 19.38
CA HIS A 338 -2.72 16.13 18.04
C HIS A 338 -3.29 15.23 16.94
N ILE A 339 -3.88 14.09 17.29
CA ILE A 339 -4.46 13.13 16.34
C ILE A 339 -5.88 13.54 15.97
N ASP A 340 -6.14 13.67 14.67
CA ASP A 340 -7.48 13.71 14.06
C ASP A 340 -7.94 12.28 13.78
N PHE A 341 -8.72 11.70 14.68
CA PHE A 341 -9.15 10.30 14.57
C PHE A 341 -10.09 10.03 13.40
N GLU A 342 -10.81 11.05 12.90
CA GLU A 342 -11.61 10.89 11.68
C GLU A 342 -10.73 10.87 10.42
N TYR A 343 -9.66 11.65 10.40
CA TYR A 343 -8.67 11.58 9.34
C TYR A 343 -7.94 10.24 9.35
N LEU A 344 -7.49 9.79 10.52
CA LEU A 344 -6.86 8.48 10.68
C LEU A 344 -7.80 7.33 10.29
N ARG A 345 -9.11 7.43 10.61
CA ARG A 345 -10.12 6.48 10.16
C ARG A 345 -10.19 6.39 8.63
N LYS A 346 -10.16 7.53 7.94
CA LYS A 346 -10.14 7.55 6.46
C LYS A 346 -8.88 6.91 5.90
N ASN A 347 -7.70 7.24 6.45
CA ASN A 347 -6.42 6.67 6.03
C ASN A 347 -6.33 5.17 6.32
N THR A 348 -6.92 4.70 7.43
CA THR A 348 -7.06 3.26 7.72
C THR A 348 -8.02 2.58 6.74
N GLY A 349 -9.14 3.22 6.41
CA GLY A 349 -10.10 2.74 5.41
C GLY A 349 -9.50 2.61 4.01
N LEU A 350 -8.60 3.54 3.64
CA LEU A 350 -7.81 3.46 2.41
C LEU A 350 -6.97 2.17 2.37
N ASN A 351 -6.23 1.89 3.44
CA ASN A 351 -5.42 0.67 3.54
C ASN A 351 -6.30 -0.58 3.46
N LEU A 352 -7.36 -0.63 4.26
CA LEU A 352 -8.28 -1.76 4.34
C LEU A 352 -8.92 -2.08 2.98
N SER A 353 -9.42 -1.06 2.27
CA SER A 353 -10.04 -1.25 0.96
C SER A 353 -9.06 -1.80 -0.08
N ASN A 354 -7.82 -1.30 -0.07
CA ASN A 354 -6.78 -1.76 -0.99
C ASN A 354 -6.37 -3.20 -0.71
N LEU A 355 -6.09 -3.55 0.56
CA LEU A 355 -5.74 -4.91 0.96
C LEU A 355 -6.87 -5.89 0.64
N ALA A 356 -8.11 -5.55 0.99
CA ALA A 356 -9.26 -6.43 0.76
C ALA A 356 -9.51 -6.64 -0.75
N ASN A 357 -9.41 -5.57 -1.56
CA ASN A 357 -9.60 -5.69 -3.01
C ASN A 357 -8.49 -6.55 -3.65
N LEU A 358 -7.22 -6.33 -3.29
CA LEU A 358 -6.08 -7.13 -3.76
C LEU A 358 -6.21 -8.61 -3.36
N ALA A 359 -6.53 -8.87 -2.10
CA ALA A 359 -6.61 -10.24 -1.58
C ALA A 359 -7.82 -11.02 -2.11
N LYS A 360 -8.88 -10.35 -2.58
CA LYS A 360 -10.06 -10.94 -3.25
C LYS A 360 -9.91 -11.06 -4.75
N ALA A 361 -9.08 -10.24 -5.37
CA ALA A 361 -8.90 -10.21 -6.83
C ALA A 361 -8.24 -11.50 -7.35
N PRO A 362 -8.48 -11.90 -8.60
CA PRO A 362 -7.63 -12.88 -9.28
C PRO A 362 -6.17 -12.37 -9.34
N ALA A 363 -5.22 -13.27 -9.54
CA ALA A 363 -3.83 -12.87 -9.81
C ALA A 363 -3.74 -12.03 -11.10
N ARG A 364 -2.61 -11.38 -11.29
CA ARG A 364 -2.33 -10.58 -12.49
C ARG A 364 -2.35 -11.45 -13.75
N PRO A 365 -2.78 -10.90 -14.91
CA PRO A 365 -2.64 -11.60 -16.18
C PRO A 365 -1.15 -11.83 -16.47
N GLU A 366 -0.85 -12.96 -17.14
CA GLU A 366 0.52 -13.33 -17.48
C GLU A 366 0.86 -12.96 -18.93
N ALA A 367 2.15 -12.81 -19.20
CA ALA A 367 2.68 -12.60 -20.54
C ALA A 367 1.91 -11.53 -21.36
N VAL A 368 1.58 -10.41 -20.71
CA VAL A 368 0.90 -9.29 -21.40
C VAL A 368 1.84 -8.71 -22.46
N LYS A 369 1.41 -8.68 -23.72
CA LYS A 369 2.21 -8.25 -24.85
C LYS A 369 1.51 -7.21 -25.70
N ILE A 370 2.30 -6.30 -26.25
CA ILE A 370 1.90 -5.33 -27.27
C ILE A 370 2.58 -5.68 -28.60
N ASP A 371 1.79 -5.83 -29.66
CA ASP A 371 2.32 -6.14 -31.00
C ASP A 371 2.89 -4.90 -31.65
N VAL A 372 4.14 -5.02 -32.12
CA VAL A 372 4.87 -3.94 -32.81
C VAL A 372 5.39 -4.36 -34.20
N LYS A 373 4.91 -5.50 -34.71
CA LYS A 373 5.35 -6.00 -36.05
C LYS A 373 4.95 -5.07 -37.18
N GLU A 374 3.76 -4.49 -37.09
CA GLU A 374 3.24 -3.61 -38.11
C GLU A 374 3.13 -2.16 -37.59
N LEU A 375 3.45 -1.23 -38.47
CA LEU A 375 3.18 0.19 -38.23
C LEU A 375 1.71 0.48 -38.51
N GLY A 376 1.06 1.15 -37.55
CA GLY A 376 -0.37 1.48 -37.68
C GLY A 376 -0.87 2.31 -36.53
N ASN A 377 -2.06 2.86 -36.67
CA ASN A 377 -2.73 3.65 -35.63
C ASN A 377 -3.62 2.82 -34.71
N THR A 378 -3.53 1.49 -34.79
CA THR A 378 -4.20 0.57 -33.87
C THR A 378 -3.19 -0.08 -32.96
N THR A 379 -3.63 -0.42 -31.73
CA THR A 379 -2.82 -1.16 -30.77
C THR A 379 -3.45 -2.53 -30.52
N ASN A 380 -2.66 -3.58 -30.76
CA ASN A 380 -3.06 -4.96 -30.50
C ASN A 380 -2.35 -5.46 -29.24
N LEU A 381 -3.14 -5.94 -28.29
CA LEU A 381 -2.68 -6.50 -27.03
C LEU A 381 -3.16 -7.93 -26.90
N ASN A 382 -2.34 -8.79 -26.31
CA ASN A 382 -2.68 -10.15 -25.93
C ASN A 382 -2.01 -10.54 -24.61
N TRP A 383 -2.60 -11.53 -23.91
CA TRP A 383 -2.10 -12.00 -22.63
C TRP A 383 -2.55 -13.42 -22.35
N LEU A 384 -1.97 -14.04 -21.33
CA LEU A 384 -2.42 -15.29 -20.76
C LEU A 384 -3.27 -15.06 -19.50
N PRO A 385 -4.16 -15.99 -19.14
CA PRO A 385 -4.94 -15.89 -17.91
C PRO A 385 -4.02 -15.96 -16.68
N PRO A 386 -4.47 -15.44 -15.52
CA PRO A 386 -3.71 -15.54 -14.29
C PRO A 386 -3.62 -16.97 -13.77
N LYS A 387 -2.60 -17.24 -12.93
CA LYS A 387 -2.38 -18.55 -12.31
C LYS A 387 -3.41 -18.91 -11.25
N SER A 388 -3.98 -17.93 -10.56
CA SER A 388 -4.93 -18.16 -9.46
C SER A 388 -6.11 -17.19 -9.53
N GLY A 389 -7.23 -17.59 -8.90
CA GLY A 389 -8.45 -16.82 -8.83
C GLY A 389 -9.38 -17.01 -10.03
N LYS A 390 -10.68 -16.76 -9.81
CA LYS A 390 -11.72 -16.89 -10.85
C LYS A 390 -11.90 -15.57 -11.60
N VAL A 391 -11.56 -15.57 -12.87
CA VAL A 391 -11.61 -14.38 -13.74
C VAL A 391 -12.99 -14.24 -14.36
N LYS A 392 -13.61 -13.06 -14.23
CA LYS A 392 -14.78 -12.63 -15.02
C LYS A 392 -14.34 -12.06 -16.38
N GLY A 393 -13.21 -11.38 -16.43
CA GLY A 393 -12.68 -10.74 -17.62
C GLY A 393 -11.45 -9.89 -17.26
N TYR A 394 -11.15 -8.92 -18.11
CA TYR A 394 -9.97 -8.08 -18.01
C TYR A 394 -10.34 -6.61 -18.24
N TYR A 395 -9.68 -5.71 -17.53
CA TYR A 395 -9.65 -4.30 -17.88
C TYR A 395 -8.38 -4.00 -18.66
N VAL A 396 -8.54 -3.54 -19.89
CA VAL A 396 -7.45 -2.90 -20.62
C VAL A 396 -7.47 -1.42 -20.27
N MET A 397 -6.42 -1.00 -19.64
CA MET A 397 -6.25 0.37 -19.14
C MET A 397 -5.45 1.19 -20.12
N MET A 398 -5.80 2.46 -20.24
CA MET A 398 -5.14 3.40 -21.14
C MET A 398 -4.97 4.75 -20.46
N ARG A 399 -3.83 5.40 -20.72
CA ARG A 399 -3.55 6.78 -20.34
C ARG A 399 -2.71 7.48 -21.41
N GLU A 400 -2.87 8.79 -21.53
CA GLU A 400 -1.95 9.64 -22.25
C GLU A 400 -0.55 9.59 -21.65
N THR A 401 0.49 9.79 -22.43
CA THR A 401 1.89 9.73 -21.98
C THR A 401 2.22 10.77 -20.90
N THR A 402 1.47 11.87 -20.85
CA THR A 402 1.60 12.95 -19.86
C THR A 402 0.73 12.75 -18.61
N SER A 403 -0.20 11.78 -18.62
CA SER A 403 -1.08 11.53 -17.48
C SER A 403 -0.40 10.72 -16.38
N ALA A 404 -0.61 11.14 -15.14
CA ALA A 404 -0.09 10.44 -13.97
C ALA A 404 -0.84 9.14 -13.64
N PHE A 405 -2.11 9.01 -14.05
CA PHE A 405 -3.00 7.90 -13.70
C PHE A 405 -3.79 7.39 -14.90
N TRP A 406 -4.31 6.19 -14.78
CA TRP A 406 -5.10 5.53 -15.82
C TRP A 406 -6.41 6.29 -16.04
N GLN A 407 -6.66 6.71 -17.28
CA GLN A 407 -7.79 7.57 -17.63
C GLN A 407 -8.97 6.78 -18.19
N LYS A 408 -8.71 5.60 -18.76
CA LYS A 408 -9.72 4.77 -19.39
C LYS A 408 -9.53 3.30 -19.01
N LYS A 409 -10.65 2.60 -18.78
CA LYS A 409 -10.72 1.15 -18.61
C LYS A 409 -11.70 0.59 -19.62
N ILE A 410 -11.27 -0.39 -20.39
CA ILE A 410 -12.06 -1.08 -21.40
C ILE A 410 -12.18 -2.53 -20.98
N PHE A 411 -13.39 -3.00 -20.74
CA PHE A 411 -13.63 -4.39 -20.34
C PHE A 411 -13.65 -5.33 -21.54
N THR A 412 -13.06 -6.51 -21.37
CA THR A 412 -13.15 -7.62 -22.33
C THR A 412 -13.11 -8.95 -21.59
N GLU A 413 -13.84 -9.93 -22.07
CA GLU A 413 -13.75 -11.32 -21.60
C GLU A 413 -12.67 -12.11 -22.37
N LYS A 414 -12.19 -11.56 -23.48
CA LYS A 414 -11.15 -12.17 -24.30
C LYS A 414 -9.77 -11.89 -23.74
N GLN A 415 -8.80 -12.70 -24.14
CA GLN A 415 -7.37 -12.54 -23.79
C GLN A 415 -6.60 -11.78 -24.87
N GLU A 416 -7.30 -11.05 -25.69
CA GLU A 416 -6.76 -10.18 -26.74
C GLU A 416 -7.71 -9.02 -27.02
N ILE A 417 -7.18 -7.91 -27.53
CA ILE A 417 -7.96 -6.77 -27.96
C ILE A 417 -7.21 -5.97 -29.03
N SER A 418 -7.97 -5.42 -29.99
CA SER A 418 -7.49 -4.41 -30.91
C SER A 418 -8.16 -3.08 -30.61
N LEU A 419 -7.40 -2.03 -30.37
CA LEU A 419 -7.89 -0.71 -29.99
C LEU A 419 -7.56 0.34 -31.05
N PRO A 420 -8.50 1.24 -31.40
CA PRO A 420 -8.28 2.30 -32.37
C PRO A 420 -7.49 3.49 -31.79
N TYR A 421 -6.43 3.18 -31.03
CA TYR A 421 -5.55 4.14 -30.37
C TYR A 421 -4.09 3.77 -30.65
N SER A 422 -3.28 4.75 -31.05
CA SER A 422 -1.87 4.50 -31.36
C SER A 422 -1.06 4.26 -30.08
N LYS A 423 -0.24 3.21 -30.10
CA LYS A 423 0.75 2.94 -29.05
C LYS A 423 1.83 4.02 -28.90
N ASP A 424 1.95 4.92 -29.87
CA ASP A 424 2.87 6.05 -29.80
C ASP A 424 2.35 7.17 -28.87
N ASN A 425 1.02 7.26 -28.73
CA ASN A 425 0.36 8.35 -27.99
C ASN A 425 -0.11 7.95 -26.59
N TYR A 426 -0.18 6.65 -26.32
CA TYR A 426 -0.78 6.14 -25.08
C TYR A 426 0.05 5.03 -24.45
N PHE A 427 0.03 4.98 -23.11
CA PHE A 427 0.43 3.81 -22.37
C PHE A 427 -0.76 2.89 -22.12
N PHE A 428 -0.47 1.58 -22.06
CA PHE A 428 -1.46 0.54 -21.82
C PHE A 428 -1.04 -0.35 -20.66
N ALA A 429 -2.02 -0.94 -19.98
CA ALA A 429 -1.84 -2.02 -19.03
C ALA A 429 -3.07 -2.93 -19.02
N VAL A 430 -2.94 -4.12 -18.45
CA VAL A 430 -4.04 -5.08 -18.33
C VAL A 430 -4.16 -5.50 -16.87
N GLN A 431 -5.40 -5.55 -16.35
CA GLN A 431 -5.76 -6.09 -15.05
C GLN A 431 -6.72 -7.28 -15.22
N SER A 432 -6.59 -8.31 -14.41
CA SER A 432 -7.62 -9.34 -14.23
C SER A 432 -8.73 -8.80 -13.34
N VAL A 433 -9.98 -9.21 -13.62
CA VAL A 433 -11.16 -8.79 -12.86
C VAL A 433 -11.92 -10.01 -12.39
N GLY A 434 -12.22 -10.10 -11.10
CA GLY A 434 -13.04 -11.13 -10.50
C GLY A 434 -14.55 -10.88 -10.65
N HIS A 435 -15.35 -11.87 -10.31
CA HIS A 435 -16.83 -11.79 -10.43
C HIS A 435 -17.45 -10.74 -9.52
N ALA A 436 -16.83 -10.41 -8.40
CA ALA A 436 -17.25 -9.32 -7.50
C ALA A 436 -16.70 -7.94 -7.90
N GLY A 437 -15.98 -7.85 -9.04
CA GLY A 437 -15.41 -6.60 -9.53
C GLY A 437 -14.03 -6.26 -8.96
N ASN A 438 -13.43 -7.13 -8.14
CA ASN A 438 -12.10 -6.90 -7.58
C ASN A 438 -11.03 -7.04 -8.66
N GLU A 439 -10.14 -6.08 -8.77
CA GLU A 439 -9.10 -6.02 -9.79
C GLU A 439 -7.72 -6.36 -9.24
N SER A 440 -6.92 -7.04 -10.06
CA SER A 440 -5.49 -7.24 -9.78
C SER A 440 -4.69 -5.96 -9.96
N LEU A 441 -3.42 -5.96 -9.55
CA LEU A 441 -2.49 -4.92 -9.99
C LEU A 441 -2.35 -4.92 -11.52
N PRO A 442 -2.15 -3.76 -12.15
CA PRO A 442 -1.99 -3.67 -13.60
C PRO A 442 -0.62 -4.22 -14.05
N VAL A 443 -0.61 -4.84 -15.23
CA VAL A 443 0.60 -5.31 -15.91
C VAL A 443 0.82 -4.47 -17.16
N VAL A 444 1.95 -3.77 -17.22
CA VAL A 444 2.38 -3.04 -18.41
C VAL A 444 2.88 -4.05 -19.45
N PRO A 445 2.46 -3.93 -20.74
CA PRO A 445 2.81 -4.90 -21.76
C PRO A 445 4.31 -4.93 -22.10
N GLU A 446 4.82 -6.13 -22.34
CA GLU A 446 6.12 -6.33 -22.98
C GLU A 446 5.99 -6.24 -24.51
N VAL A 447 7.07 -5.80 -25.17
CA VAL A 447 7.09 -5.69 -26.63
C VAL A 447 7.18 -7.08 -27.25
N SER A 448 6.22 -7.40 -28.13
CA SER A 448 6.23 -8.61 -28.96
C SER A 448 6.70 -8.24 -30.38
N ARG A 449 7.76 -8.89 -30.86
CA ARG A 449 8.27 -8.77 -32.24
C ARG A 449 7.99 -10.02 -33.05
#